data_47105541c2ba3dbea5542453de661867
#
_entry.id   47105541c2ba3dbea5542453de661867
#
_cell.length_a   1.000
_cell.length_b   1.000
_cell.length_c   1.000
_cell.angle_alpha   90.00
_cell.angle_beta   90.00
_cell.angle_gamma   90.00
#
_symmetry.space_group_name_H-M   'P 1'
#
loop_
_entity.id
_entity.type
_entity.pdbx_description
1 polymer ?
#
loop_
_entity_poly.entity_id
_entity_poly.type
_entity_poly.pdbx_seq_one_letter_code
_entity_poly.pdbx_strand_id
1 'polypeptide(L)'
;GELIRNPVFEPARSGMANALGIIDNIGMIFTVQVTENPYGESDEITGLPQQSTTDSVKIAKLLVSKILKKPLPNLHISFSHLGIKKDGPSAGIAIFAALYSCLTGKVIDNKVALTGEIDVFSNVLPIGAVEEKITAAQDAGCSTVIIPNENYIRLAETDKLNRYNCKVVPVKNCDELCELLFM
;
A
#
# COMPACT_ATOMS: atom_id res chain seq x y z
N GLY A 1 -25.09 14.05 -10.08
CA GLY A 1 -24.81 13.51 -9.82
C GLY A 1 -24.45 12.47 -9.60
N GLU A 2 -24.30 12.43 -9.87
CA GLU A 2 -24.11 11.57 -9.71
C GLU A 2 -23.57 11.15 -8.95
N LEU A 3 -23.61 11.08 -9.10
CA LEU A 3 -23.45 10.47 -7.89
C LEU A 3 -22.13 9.86 -7.64
N ILE A 4 -21.31 10.60 -6.94
CA ILE A 4 -20.10 10.05 -6.41
C ILE A 4 -20.50 9.21 -5.20
N ARG A 5 -20.25 7.93 -5.30
CA ARG A 5 -20.47 7.00 -4.21
C ARG A 5 -19.15 6.52 -3.67
N ASN A 6 -19.11 6.26 -2.38
CA ASN A 6 -17.99 5.55 -1.82
C ASN A 6 -17.87 4.19 -2.49
N PRO A 7 -16.68 3.77 -2.89
CA PRO A 7 -16.54 2.44 -3.48
C PRO A 7 -16.98 1.37 -2.49
N VAL A 8 -17.58 0.34 -3.04
CA VAL A 8 -17.88 -0.86 -2.23
C VAL A 8 -16.57 -1.62 -2.12
N PHE A 9 -16.05 -1.70 -0.91
CA PHE A 9 -14.83 -2.47 -0.66
C PHE A 9 -15.16 -3.96 -0.75
N GLU A 10 -14.28 -4.70 -1.39
CA GLU A 10 -14.34 -6.15 -1.35
C GLU A 10 -14.13 -6.63 0.09
N PRO A 11 -14.72 -7.78 0.47
CA PRO A 11 -14.45 -8.34 1.79
C PRO A 11 -12.95 -8.52 2.01
N ALA A 12 -12.48 -8.20 3.21
CA ALA A 12 -11.09 -8.36 3.57
C ALA A 12 -10.69 -9.83 3.49
N ARG A 13 -9.50 -10.08 2.93
CA ARG A 13 -8.94 -11.43 2.79
C ARG A 13 -7.42 -11.34 2.80
N SER A 14 -6.75 -12.46 3.05
CA SER A 14 -5.29 -12.47 3.00
C SER A 14 -4.78 -12.10 1.61
N GLY A 15 -3.69 -11.35 1.56
CA GLY A 15 -3.06 -10.95 0.31
C GLY A 15 -3.61 -9.67 -0.29
N MET A 16 -4.37 -8.86 0.46
CA MET A 16 -4.91 -7.60 -0.04
C MET A 16 -4.49 -6.42 0.81
N ALA A 17 -4.11 -5.32 0.15
CA ALA A 17 -3.86 -4.04 0.80
C ALA A 17 -4.26 -2.91 -0.15
N ASN A 18 -4.77 -1.81 0.39
CA ASN A 18 -5.12 -0.64 -0.40
C ASN A 18 -3.93 0.31 -0.49
N ALA A 19 -3.55 0.67 -1.71
CA ALA A 19 -2.50 1.62 -2.01
C ALA A 19 -3.11 2.93 -2.52
N LEU A 20 -2.29 3.97 -2.52
CA LEU A 20 -2.69 5.30 -2.99
C LEU A 20 -1.74 5.77 -4.08
N GLY A 21 -2.28 6.36 -5.12
CA GLY A 21 -1.52 6.90 -6.24
C GLY A 21 -2.06 8.26 -6.67
N ILE A 22 -1.49 8.78 -7.74
CA ILE A 22 -1.89 10.06 -8.31
C ILE A 22 -2.05 9.90 -9.82
N ILE A 23 -3.12 10.46 -10.37
CA ILE A 23 -3.35 10.57 -11.82
C ILE A 23 -3.82 11.99 -12.07
N ASP A 24 -3.11 12.72 -12.95
CA ASP A 24 -3.45 14.09 -13.32
C ASP A 24 -3.71 14.96 -12.08
N ASN A 25 -2.82 14.89 -11.09
CA ASN A 25 -2.89 15.62 -9.82
C ASN A 25 -4.08 15.26 -8.93
N ILE A 26 -4.77 14.17 -9.24
CA ILE A 26 -5.88 13.68 -8.42
C ILE A 26 -5.47 12.37 -7.78
N GLY A 27 -5.68 12.26 -6.47
CA GLY A 27 -5.41 11.04 -5.75
C GLY A 27 -6.36 9.92 -6.17
N MET A 28 -5.85 8.70 -6.18
CA MET A 28 -6.65 7.50 -6.43
C MET A 28 -6.29 6.40 -5.45
N ILE A 29 -7.26 5.54 -5.16
CA ILE A 29 -7.03 4.33 -4.40
C ILE A 29 -7.04 3.14 -5.36
N PHE A 30 -6.13 2.20 -5.14
CA PHE A 30 -6.13 0.93 -5.87
C PHE A 30 -5.70 -0.19 -4.92
N THR A 31 -6.04 -1.43 -5.27
CA THR A 31 -5.76 -2.57 -4.42
C THR A 31 -4.56 -3.34 -4.94
N VAL A 32 -3.65 -3.69 -4.04
CA VAL A 32 -2.58 -4.65 -4.29
C VAL A 32 -3.10 -6.00 -3.83
N GLN A 33 -3.10 -6.98 -4.75
CA GLN A 33 -3.56 -8.34 -4.50
C GLN A 33 -2.39 -9.29 -4.71
N VAL A 34 -2.20 -10.21 -3.79
CA VAL A 34 -1.12 -11.20 -3.86
C VAL A 34 -1.70 -12.58 -3.58
N THR A 35 -1.36 -13.52 -4.43
CA THR A 35 -1.66 -14.94 -4.22
C THR A 35 -0.45 -15.78 -4.61
N GLU A 36 -0.34 -16.98 -4.08
CA GLU A 36 0.68 -17.92 -4.54
C GLU A 36 0.39 -18.38 -5.94
N ASN A 37 1.45 -18.60 -6.71
CA ASN A 37 1.39 -19.10 -8.08
C ASN A 37 2.08 -20.47 -8.15
N PRO A 38 1.50 -21.51 -7.53
CA PRO A 38 2.21 -22.78 -7.30
C PRO A 38 2.51 -23.58 -8.57
N TYR A 39 1.79 -23.30 -9.65
CA TYR A 39 1.99 -23.99 -10.93
C TYR A 39 2.77 -23.14 -11.93
N GLY A 40 3.19 -21.94 -11.54
CA GLY A 40 4.00 -21.06 -12.37
C GLY A 40 5.48 -21.33 -12.19
N GLU A 41 6.26 -21.00 -13.21
CA GLU A 41 7.72 -21.13 -13.16
C GLU A 41 8.41 -19.92 -12.50
N SER A 42 7.71 -18.81 -12.43
CA SER A 42 8.23 -17.55 -11.87
C SER A 42 7.09 -16.70 -11.35
N ASP A 43 7.43 -15.56 -10.74
CA ASP A 43 6.44 -14.58 -10.36
C ASP A 43 5.77 -13.97 -11.59
N GLU A 44 4.51 -13.61 -11.44
CA GLU A 44 3.76 -12.82 -12.42
C GLU A 44 3.32 -11.52 -11.78
N ILE A 45 3.34 -10.43 -12.57
CA ILE A 45 2.88 -9.12 -12.12
C ILE A 45 1.92 -8.55 -13.16
N THR A 46 0.73 -8.17 -12.74
CA THR A 46 -0.29 -7.58 -13.61
C THR A 46 -0.75 -6.23 -13.08
N GLY A 47 -1.31 -5.38 -13.98
CA GLY A 47 -1.83 -4.07 -13.59
C GLY A 47 -0.96 -2.89 -14.00
N LEU A 48 -0.13 -3.03 -15.03
CA LEU A 48 0.71 -1.99 -15.60
C LEU A 48 1.66 -1.30 -14.60
N PRO A 49 2.43 -2.05 -13.81
CA PRO A 49 3.43 -1.41 -12.95
C PRO A 49 4.58 -0.88 -13.81
N GLN A 50 5.01 0.33 -13.51
CA GLN A 50 6.21 0.90 -14.12
C GLN A 50 7.45 0.47 -13.33
N GLN A 51 8.63 0.86 -13.79
CA GLN A 51 9.89 0.35 -13.21
C GLN A 51 10.01 0.55 -11.71
N SER A 52 9.69 1.74 -11.21
CA SER A 52 9.80 2.00 -9.77
C SER A 52 8.83 1.16 -8.93
N THR A 53 7.67 0.83 -9.48
CA THR A 53 6.72 -0.04 -8.80
C THR A 53 7.23 -1.48 -8.77
N THR A 54 7.79 -1.97 -9.87
CA THR A 54 8.39 -3.31 -9.89
C THR A 54 9.63 -3.40 -9.00
N ASP A 55 10.41 -2.33 -8.90
CA ASP A 55 11.53 -2.27 -7.94
C ASP A 55 11.02 -2.38 -6.50
N SER A 56 9.90 -1.70 -6.19
CA SER A 56 9.27 -1.81 -4.87
C SER A 56 8.83 -3.25 -4.56
N VAL A 57 8.34 -3.98 -5.56
CA VAL A 57 8.00 -5.41 -5.40
C VAL A 57 9.24 -6.21 -5.00
N LYS A 58 10.36 -5.98 -5.68
CA LYS A 58 11.62 -6.70 -5.38
C LYS A 58 12.10 -6.41 -3.96
N ILE A 59 12.05 -5.15 -3.55
CA ILE A 59 12.46 -4.75 -2.20
C ILE A 59 11.51 -5.38 -1.16
N ALA A 60 10.20 -5.29 -1.39
CA ALA A 60 9.22 -5.86 -0.47
C ALA A 60 9.42 -7.38 -0.30
N LYS A 61 9.68 -8.10 -1.39
CA LYS A 61 9.95 -9.54 -1.33
C LYS A 61 11.20 -9.84 -0.50
N LEU A 62 12.26 -9.06 -0.69
CA LEU A 62 13.47 -9.20 0.11
C LEU A 62 13.15 -9.05 1.60
N LEU A 63 12.43 -7.99 1.97
CA LEU A 63 12.11 -7.71 3.36
C LEU A 63 11.23 -8.79 3.99
N VAL A 64 10.21 -9.24 3.27
CA VAL A 64 9.32 -10.31 3.77
C VAL A 64 10.10 -11.61 3.95
N SER A 65 10.98 -11.97 3.00
CA SER A 65 11.79 -13.17 3.11
C SER A 65 12.70 -13.14 4.34
N LYS A 66 13.26 -11.97 4.65
CA LYS A 66 14.10 -11.79 5.83
C LYS A 66 13.31 -11.93 7.13
N ILE A 67 12.10 -11.39 7.18
CA ILE A 67 11.23 -11.52 8.36
C ILE A 67 10.82 -12.98 8.56
N LEU A 68 10.40 -13.65 7.49
CA LEU A 68 9.95 -15.05 7.55
C LEU A 68 11.11 -16.05 7.63
N LYS A 69 12.33 -15.61 7.33
CA LYS A 69 13.56 -16.41 7.36
C LYS A 69 13.46 -17.64 6.46
N LYS A 70 12.91 -17.45 5.28
CA LYS A 70 12.78 -18.51 4.29
C LYS A 70 12.64 -17.90 2.88
N PRO A 71 12.98 -18.67 1.83
CA PRO A 71 12.67 -18.23 0.47
C PRO A 71 11.17 -18.15 0.26
N LEU A 72 10.75 -17.24 -0.62
CA LEU A 72 9.35 -17.08 -0.94
C LEU A 72 8.94 -18.00 -2.09
N PRO A 73 7.70 -18.49 -2.09
CA PRO A 73 7.20 -19.23 -3.26
C PRO A 73 7.01 -18.29 -4.44
N ASN A 74 6.75 -18.83 -5.62
CA ASN A 74 6.31 -18.02 -6.74
C ASN A 74 4.97 -17.38 -6.43
N LEU A 75 4.81 -16.11 -6.79
CA LEU A 75 3.66 -15.29 -6.45
C LEU A 75 3.07 -14.66 -7.70
N HIS A 76 1.78 -14.39 -7.68
CA HIS A 76 1.14 -13.49 -8.62
C HIS A 76 0.76 -12.22 -7.83
N ILE A 77 1.26 -11.09 -8.27
CA ILE A 77 1.01 -9.78 -7.67
C ILE A 77 0.23 -8.96 -8.69
N SER A 78 -0.95 -8.49 -8.31
CA SER A 78 -1.80 -7.73 -9.21
C SER A 78 -2.17 -6.38 -8.60
N PHE A 79 -2.11 -5.35 -9.43
CA PHE A 79 -2.55 -4.00 -9.06
C PHE A 79 -3.89 -3.75 -9.74
N SER A 80 -4.95 -3.48 -8.96
CA SER A 80 -6.28 -3.24 -9.50
C SER A 80 -6.33 -2.04 -10.44
N HIS A 81 -7.41 -1.93 -11.21
CA HIS A 81 -7.51 -1.01 -12.34
C HIS A 81 -6.42 -1.34 -13.36
N LEU A 82 -6.53 -2.53 -13.94
CA LEU A 82 -5.49 -3.11 -14.81
C LEU A 82 -5.04 -2.20 -15.95
N GLY A 83 -5.95 -1.37 -16.47
CA GLY A 83 -5.65 -0.45 -17.57
C GLY A 83 -4.96 0.84 -17.14
N ILE A 84 -4.71 1.07 -15.86
CA ILE A 84 -4.12 2.30 -15.36
C ILE A 84 -2.68 2.01 -14.95
N LYS A 85 -1.74 2.85 -15.43
CA LYS A 85 -0.33 2.73 -15.08
C LYS A 85 -0.12 3.01 -13.59
N LYS A 86 0.64 2.16 -12.93
CA LYS A 86 1.07 2.35 -11.54
C LYS A 86 2.52 2.80 -11.59
N ASP A 87 2.74 4.06 -11.29
CA ASP A 87 4.04 4.70 -11.40
C ASP A 87 4.47 5.27 -10.05
N GLY A 88 5.78 5.28 -9.83
CA GLY A 88 6.36 5.76 -8.60
C GLY A 88 6.50 4.68 -7.52
N PRO A 89 7.38 4.92 -6.54
CA PRO A 89 7.69 3.95 -5.49
C PRO A 89 6.75 4.02 -4.28
N SER A 90 5.72 4.88 -4.32
CA SER A 90 4.88 5.16 -3.14
C SER A 90 3.97 4.01 -2.72
N ALA A 91 3.83 2.97 -3.54
CA ALA A 91 3.06 1.78 -3.17
C ALA A 91 3.88 0.78 -2.34
N GLY A 92 5.13 1.08 -2.01
CA GLY A 92 6.05 0.16 -1.34
C GLY A 92 5.48 -0.50 -0.10
N ILE A 93 4.95 0.28 0.84
CA ILE A 93 4.42 -0.31 2.08
C ILE A 93 3.14 -1.11 1.85
N ALA A 94 2.32 -0.74 0.86
CA ALA A 94 1.12 -1.51 0.52
C ALA A 94 1.51 -2.86 -0.10
N ILE A 95 2.52 -2.88 -0.96
CA ILE A 95 3.05 -4.11 -1.56
C ILE A 95 3.62 -5.01 -0.46
N PHE A 96 4.44 -4.46 0.42
CA PHE A 96 5.00 -5.19 1.56
C PHE A 96 3.89 -5.81 2.40
N ALA A 97 2.89 -5.01 2.75
CA ALA A 97 1.78 -5.47 3.59
C ALA A 97 0.97 -6.58 2.92
N ALA A 98 0.68 -6.46 1.62
CA ALA A 98 -0.06 -7.48 0.90
C ALA A 98 0.73 -8.81 0.80
N LEU A 99 2.05 -8.72 0.57
CA LEU A 99 2.93 -9.89 0.55
C LEU A 99 2.96 -10.58 1.91
N TYR A 100 3.17 -9.83 2.97
CA TYR A 100 3.20 -10.37 4.32
C TYR A 100 1.86 -11.00 4.69
N SER A 101 0.77 -10.33 4.36
CA SER A 101 -0.59 -10.83 4.57
C SER A 101 -0.81 -12.17 3.86
N CYS A 102 -0.42 -12.26 2.59
CA CYS A 102 -0.55 -13.50 1.81
C CYS A 102 0.21 -14.66 2.45
N LEU A 103 1.46 -14.42 2.84
CA LEU A 103 2.36 -15.48 3.27
C LEU A 103 2.16 -15.91 4.73
N THR A 104 1.49 -15.09 5.53
CA THR A 104 1.18 -15.41 6.92
C THR A 104 -0.29 -15.78 7.14
N GLY A 105 -1.15 -15.50 6.15
CA GLY A 105 -2.59 -15.66 6.29
C GLY A 105 -3.28 -14.59 7.12
N LYS A 106 -2.53 -13.60 7.61
CA LYS A 106 -3.09 -12.51 8.43
C LYS A 106 -3.77 -11.48 7.54
N VAL A 107 -4.99 -11.09 7.90
CA VAL A 107 -5.84 -10.21 7.07
C VAL A 107 -5.68 -8.75 7.50
N ILE A 108 -5.59 -7.85 6.52
CA ILE A 108 -5.56 -6.41 6.75
C ILE A 108 -7.00 -5.89 6.63
N ASP A 109 -7.37 -4.99 7.55
CA ASP A 109 -8.66 -4.30 7.47
C ASP A 109 -8.79 -3.56 6.12
N ASN A 110 -9.86 -3.82 5.39
CA ASN A 110 -10.09 -3.23 4.08
C ASN A 110 -10.43 -1.73 4.11
N LYS A 111 -10.57 -1.14 5.30
CA LYS A 111 -10.77 0.30 5.47
C LYS A 111 -9.47 1.05 5.75
N VAL A 112 -8.34 0.37 5.63
CA VAL A 112 -7.01 0.97 5.80
C VAL A 112 -6.38 1.17 4.43
N ALA A 113 -5.86 2.35 4.17
CA ALA A 113 -5.05 2.65 2.99
C ALA A 113 -3.63 3.00 3.42
N LEU A 114 -2.66 2.66 2.56
CA LEU A 114 -1.25 2.82 2.86
C LEU A 114 -0.54 3.53 1.71
N THR A 115 0.39 4.42 2.06
CA THR A 115 1.30 5.00 1.09
C THR A 115 2.67 5.22 1.74
N GLY A 116 3.73 4.85 1.04
CA GLY A 116 5.10 5.00 1.51
C GLY A 116 6.07 4.23 0.64
N GLU A 117 7.22 4.84 0.40
CA GLU A 117 8.33 4.18 -0.27
C GLU A 117 9.11 3.35 0.76
N ILE A 118 9.69 2.24 0.34
CA ILE A 118 10.52 1.39 1.21
C ILE A 118 11.93 1.26 0.65
N ASP A 119 12.90 1.10 1.53
CA ASP A 119 14.28 0.76 1.14
C ASP A 119 14.66 -0.63 1.64
N VAL A 120 15.84 -1.09 1.26
CA VAL A 120 16.32 -2.44 1.61
C VAL A 120 16.64 -2.62 3.10
N PHE A 121 16.65 -1.54 3.86
CA PHE A 121 16.86 -1.54 5.31
C PHE A 121 15.55 -1.45 6.10
N SER A 122 14.42 -1.66 5.44
CA SER A 122 13.07 -1.59 6.04
C SER A 122 12.59 -0.18 6.39
N ASN A 123 13.27 0.86 5.98
CA ASN A 123 12.82 2.23 6.25
C ASN A 123 11.63 2.58 5.37
N VAL A 124 10.69 3.35 5.93
CA VAL A 124 9.59 3.95 5.18
C VAL A 124 9.97 5.39 4.87
N LEU A 125 10.06 5.70 3.59
CA LEU A 125 10.55 6.97 3.08
C LEU A 125 9.40 7.87 2.65
N PRO A 126 9.58 9.21 2.69
CA PRO A 126 8.52 10.15 2.34
C PRO A 126 8.10 10.05 0.88
N ILE A 127 6.85 10.42 0.63
CA ILE A 127 6.25 10.39 -0.70
C ILE A 127 5.69 11.77 -1.07
N GLY A 128 5.43 11.95 -2.36
CA GLY A 128 4.80 13.16 -2.85
C GLY A 128 3.28 13.09 -2.81
N ALA A 129 2.64 14.25 -2.94
CA ALA A 129 1.19 14.39 -3.06
C ALA A 129 0.43 13.73 -1.91
N VAL A 130 0.95 13.82 -0.68
CA VAL A 130 0.34 13.15 0.47
C VAL A 130 -1.07 13.64 0.75
N GLU A 131 -1.33 14.95 0.57
CA GLU A 131 -2.65 15.51 0.85
C GLU A 131 -3.70 14.96 -0.11
N GLU A 132 -3.40 14.91 -1.41
CA GLU A 132 -4.28 14.37 -2.44
C GLU A 132 -4.54 12.89 -2.20
N LYS A 133 -3.54 12.16 -1.76
CA LYS A 133 -3.65 10.72 -1.45
C LYS A 133 -4.53 10.47 -0.23
N ILE A 134 -4.36 11.25 0.83
CA ILE A 134 -5.22 11.13 2.03
C ILE A 134 -6.67 11.45 1.66
N THR A 135 -6.88 12.51 0.87
CA THR A 135 -8.21 12.89 0.40
C THR A 135 -8.87 11.74 -0.38
N ALA A 136 -8.11 11.10 -1.28
CA ALA A 136 -8.63 9.97 -2.05
C ALA A 136 -9.04 8.80 -1.13
N ALA A 137 -8.24 8.49 -0.13
CA ALA A 137 -8.56 7.44 0.83
C ALA A 137 -9.82 7.77 1.62
N GLN A 138 -9.92 9.00 2.11
CA GLN A 138 -11.08 9.47 2.86
C GLN A 138 -12.36 9.42 1.99
N ASP A 139 -12.27 9.91 0.76
CA ASP A 139 -13.41 9.92 -0.16
C ASP A 139 -13.83 8.50 -0.54
N ALA A 140 -12.90 7.56 -0.55
CA ALA A 140 -13.19 6.15 -0.79
C ALA A 140 -13.84 5.46 0.41
N GLY A 141 -13.88 6.10 1.57
CA GLY A 141 -14.50 5.54 2.78
C GLY A 141 -13.51 4.86 3.72
N CYS A 142 -12.21 5.08 3.55
CA CYS A 142 -11.22 4.55 4.49
C CYS A 142 -11.35 5.23 5.85
N SER A 143 -11.20 4.46 6.90
CA SER A 143 -11.19 4.98 8.28
C SER A 143 -9.78 5.37 8.73
N THR A 144 -8.76 4.78 8.12
CA THR A 144 -7.37 4.96 8.52
C THR A 144 -6.48 5.06 7.29
N VAL A 145 -5.53 5.98 7.32
CA VAL A 145 -4.50 6.12 6.29
C VAL A 145 -3.14 6.08 6.98
N ILE A 146 -2.29 5.17 6.55
CA ILE A 146 -0.93 5.04 7.08
C ILE A 146 0.03 5.73 6.10
N ILE A 147 0.82 6.66 6.62
CA ILE A 147 1.74 7.49 5.81
C ILE A 147 3.14 7.48 6.43
N PRO A 148 4.17 7.84 5.66
CA PRO A 148 5.50 7.96 6.22
C PRO A 148 5.57 9.02 7.32
N ASN A 149 6.36 8.75 8.35
CA ASN A 149 6.49 9.65 9.49
C ASN A 149 6.95 11.05 9.09
N GLU A 150 7.84 11.20 8.13
CA GLU A 150 8.26 12.51 7.64
C GLU A 150 7.11 13.32 7.03
N ASN A 151 6.24 12.68 6.27
CA ASN A 151 5.06 13.34 5.74
C ASN A 151 4.11 13.76 6.86
N TYR A 152 3.95 12.89 7.86
CA TYR A 152 3.11 13.17 9.02
C TYR A 152 3.61 14.40 9.79
N ILE A 153 4.90 14.46 10.06
CA ILE A 153 5.52 15.60 10.78
C ILE A 153 5.25 16.91 10.03
N ARG A 154 5.41 16.92 8.72
CA ARG A 154 5.15 18.11 7.90
C ARG A 154 3.70 18.55 7.96
N LEU A 155 2.76 17.61 7.91
CA LEU A 155 1.33 17.92 8.04
C LEU A 155 1.03 18.50 9.42
N ALA A 156 1.63 17.96 10.48
CA ALA A 156 1.47 18.47 11.84
C ALA A 156 2.03 19.87 11.98
N GLU A 157 3.23 20.11 11.45
CA GLU A 157 3.89 21.42 11.52
C GLU A 157 3.14 22.50 10.76
N THR A 158 2.43 22.15 9.71
CA THR A 158 1.63 23.07 8.90
C THR A 158 0.15 23.09 9.27
N ASP A 159 -0.20 22.45 10.39
CA ASP A 159 -1.56 22.39 10.93
C ASP A 159 -2.58 21.86 9.91
N LYS A 160 -2.20 20.84 9.16
CA LYS A 160 -3.05 20.26 8.11
C LYS A 160 -3.71 18.95 8.51
N LEU A 161 -3.28 18.31 9.61
CA LEU A 161 -3.87 17.04 10.04
C LEU A 161 -5.36 17.17 10.40
N ASN A 162 -5.76 18.33 10.88
CA ASN A 162 -7.15 18.59 11.30
C ASN A 162 -8.14 18.64 10.14
N ARG A 163 -7.65 18.65 8.90
CA ARG A 163 -8.51 18.74 7.71
C ARG A 163 -9.18 17.42 7.37
N TYR A 164 -8.70 16.32 7.93
CA TYR A 164 -9.13 14.99 7.55
C TYR A 164 -10.05 14.39 8.60
N ASN A 165 -11.08 13.68 8.14
CA ASN A 165 -12.00 12.96 9.00
C ASN A 165 -11.54 11.54 9.29
N CYS A 166 -10.62 11.00 8.47
CA CYS A 166 -10.01 9.71 8.71
C CYS A 166 -8.83 9.85 9.68
N LYS A 167 -8.47 8.74 10.31
CA LYS A 167 -7.30 8.69 11.18
C LYS A 167 -6.04 8.60 10.32
N VAL A 168 -5.13 9.56 10.48
CA VAL A 168 -3.83 9.54 9.78
C VAL A 168 -2.78 9.03 10.76
N VAL A 169 -2.08 7.96 10.39
CA VAL A 169 -1.14 7.26 11.28
C VAL A 169 0.25 7.27 10.66
N PRO A 170 1.28 7.75 11.38
CA PRO A 170 2.65 7.72 10.87
C PRO A 170 3.31 6.36 11.06
N VAL A 171 4.23 6.03 10.16
CA VAL A 171 5.04 4.84 10.27
C VAL A 171 6.48 5.13 9.84
N LYS A 172 7.47 4.58 10.55
CA LYS A 172 8.90 4.81 10.29
C LYS A 172 9.56 3.67 9.55
N ASN A 173 9.12 2.45 9.80
CA ASN A 173 9.73 1.26 9.23
C ASN A 173 8.71 0.12 9.09
N CYS A 174 9.10 -0.95 8.41
CA CYS A 174 8.19 -2.06 8.16
C CYS A 174 7.86 -2.87 9.40
N ASP A 175 8.72 -2.88 10.42
CA ASP A 175 8.42 -3.55 11.69
C ASP A 175 7.26 -2.84 12.40
N GLU A 176 7.30 -1.51 12.47
CA GLU A 176 6.17 -0.72 12.99
C GLU A 176 4.90 -0.97 12.18
N LEU A 177 5.03 -1.05 10.86
CA LEU A 177 3.88 -1.31 10.00
C LEU A 177 3.22 -2.64 10.35
N CYS A 178 4.01 -3.69 10.57
CA CYS A 178 3.48 -4.99 10.98
C CYS A 178 2.75 -4.90 12.32
N GLU A 179 3.29 -4.16 13.28
CA GLU A 179 2.64 -3.96 14.56
C GLU A 179 1.29 -3.24 14.41
N LEU A 180 1.23 -2.23 13.54
CA LEU A 180 0.00 -1.48 13.29
C LEU A 180 -1.07 -2.32 12.60
N LEU A 181 -0.68 -3.19 11.68
CA LEU A 181 -1.62 -3.91 10.83
C LEU A 181 -2.04 -5.28 11.37
N PHE A 182 -1.15 -5.97 12.09
CA PHE A 182 -1.31 -7.40 12.36
C PHE A 182 -1.29 -7.77 13.84
N MET A 183 -1.15 -6.81 14.72
CA MET A 183 -1.08 -7.09 16.16
C MET A 183 -2.14 -6.37 16.97
#